data_8be0ae86cc28eff21e4d11b2aa2c4e35
#
_entry.id   8be0ae86cc28eff21e4d11b2aa2c4e35
#
_cell.length_a   1.000
_cell.length_b   1.000
_cell.length_c   1.000
_cell.angle_alpha   90.00
_cell.angle_beta   90.00
_cell.angle_gamma   90.00
#
_symmetry.space_group_name_H-M   'P 1'
#
loop_
_entity.id
_entity.type
_entity.pdbx_description
1 polymer ?
#
loop_
_entity_poly.entity_id
_entity_poly.type
_entity_poly.pdbx_seq_one_letter_code
_entity_poly.pdbx_strand_id
1 'polypeptide(L)'
;MARGLQSRGSSKAPDCDGTRPARPRVALTWYLLRTMNDRRAAGEPGEKRKVTTAELKRMKERGEPIAALTAYDHTMARLLDEAGLDVLLVGDSVAMVVQGRETTVSVTMEQMLYHAGLVAAGAERALVVGDLPFMSYQVNADEALRNAGRMVKEAGVEAVKVEGGEPICATVRRIVDVGIPVMGHLGLTPQSIHKFGTYQVRATEPEEADQLRRDARALQDAGVFALVLEKIPATLAQEISASLAVPVIGIGAGAGCDGQILVTHDMLGIYNRFRPRFVRRYAQLGEVMVGAFQHFVTDVKARRFPSAAESY
;
A
#
# COMPACT_ATOMS: atom_id res chain seq x y z
N MET A 1 24.51 -82.39 -30.30
CA MET A 1 25.86 -81.81 -30.52
C MET A 1 26.04 -80.73 -29.49
N ALA A 2 26.71 -81.02 -28.46
CA ALA A 2 28.08 -80.68 -28.10
C ALA A 2 28.16 -79.29 -27.49
N ARG A 3 28.36 -79.31 -26.17
CA ARG A 3 29.51 -78.90 -25.34
C ARG A 3 29.50 -77.40 -25.06
N GLY A 4 29.71 -76.87 -23.91
CA GLY A 4 30.31 -77.36 -22.69
C GLY A 4 30.86 -76.17 -21.87
N LEU A 5 30.92 -76.42 -20.59
CA LEU A 5 31.91 -76.00 -19.56
C LEU A 5 31.84 -74.57 -19.05
N GLN A 6 31.44 -74.41 -17.76
CA GLN A 6 32.31 -74.27 -16.55
C GLN A 6 32.98 -72.90 -16.46
N SER A 7 33.12 -72.20 -15.36
CA SER A 7 33.04 -72.49 -13.90
C SER A 7 33.32 -71.19 -13.12
N ARG A 8 32.85 -71.19 -11.86
CA ARG A 8 33.44 -70.52 -10.65
C ARG A 8 33.54 -69.00 -10.64
N GLY A 9 32.99 -68.39 -9.63
CA GLY A 9 33.58 -68.09 -8.39
C GLY A 9 32.72 -67.20 -7.52
N SER A 10 32.56 -67.67 -6.33
CA SER A 10 31.92 -67.00 -5.20
C SER A 10 32.69 -65.81 -4.70
N SER A 11 32.00 -64.77 -4.29
CA SER A 11 32.38 -64.05 -3.06
C SER A 11 31.17 -63.29 -2.54
N LYS A 12 30.77 -63.68 -1.33
CA LYS A 12 29.86 -62.95 -0.47
C LYS A 12 30.51 -61.67 -0.04
N ALA A 13 29.75 -60.59 -0.08
CA ALA A 13 30.04 -59.40 0.71
C ALA A 13 28.81 -59.02 1.54
N PRO A 14 28.98 -58.47 2.71
CA PRO A 14 27.98 -58.47 3.78
C PRO A 14 26.97 -57.34 3.69
N ASP A 15 25.79 -57.59 4.22
CA ASP A 15 24.75 -56.64 4.56
C ASP A 15 25.31 -55.54 5.46
N CYS A 16 25.15 -54.29 5.02
CA CYS A 16 25.22 -53.10 5.88
C CYS A 16 23.85 -52.48 5.93
N ASP A 17 23.06 -52.92 6.85
CA ASP A 17 21.89 -52.21 7.37
C ASP A 17 22.37 -50.89 7.99
N GLY A 18 22.05 -49.79 7.31
CA GLY A 18 22.38 -48.43 7.73
C GLY A 18 21.15 -47.55 7.71
N THR A 19 20.22 -47.81 8.61
CA THR A 19 19.12 -46.93 8.94
C THR A 19 19.68 -45.63 9.52
N ARG A 20 19.88 -44.58 8.68
CA ARG A 20 20.10 -43.24 9.16
C ARG A 20 18.77 -42.62 9.59
N PRO A 21 18.65 -42.10 10.83
CA PRO A 21 17.46 -41.42 11.26
C PRO A 21 17.25 -40.14 10.42
N ALA A 22 16.05 -40.00 9.86
CA ALA A 22 15.61 -38.79 9.16
C ALA A 22 15.67 -37.58 10.12
N ARG A 23 16.52 -36.63 9.86
CA ARG A 23 16.58 -35.38 10.61
C ARG A 23 15.30 -34.59 10.35
N PRO A 24 14.64 -34.04 11.38
CA PRO A 24 13.41 -33.30 11.20
C PRO A 24 13.71 -31.97 10.50
N ARG A 25 13.29 -31.84 9.24
CA ARG A 25 13.35 -30.61 8.44
C ARG A 25 12.55 -29.43 9.05
N VAL A 26 11.64 -29.73 9.98
CA VAL A 26 10.74 -28.74 10.60
C VAL A 26 11.47 -27.83 11.61
N ALA A 27 12.45 -28.34 12.35
CA ALA A 27 13.15 -27.55 13.35
C ALA A 27 14.04 -26.43 12.75
N LEU A 28 14.60 -26.65 11.54
CA LEU A 28 15.45 -25.67 10.88
C LEU A 28 14.65 -24.48 10.35
N THR A 29 13.43 -24.73 9.85
CA THR A 29 12.54 -23.68 9.35
C THR A 29 12.07 -22.76 10.48
N TRP A 30 11.71 -23.32 11.64
CA TRP A 30 11.34 -22.53 12.84
C TRP A 30 12.52 -21.77 13.42
N TYR A 31 13.72 -22.34 13.42
CA TYR A 31 14.92 -21.67 13.89
C TYR A 31 15.29 -20.49 12.97
N LEU A 32 15.22 -20.68 11.65
CA LEU A 32 15.47 -19.61 10.66
C LEU A 32 14.42 -18.48 10.72
N LEU A 33 13.16 -18.82 10.87
CA LEU A 33 12.06 -17.83 11.04
C LEU A 33 12.23 -17.05 12.36
N ARG A 34 12.62 -17.71 13.44
CA ARG A 34 12.86 -17.04 14.72
C ARG A 34 14.07 -16.14 14.67
N THR A 35 15.19 -16.57 14.09
CA THR A 35 16.41 -15.74 13.94
C THR A 35 16.22 -14.60 12.95
N MET A 36 15.37 -14.74 11.91
CA MET A 36 15.00 -13.64 11.02
C MET A 36 14.09 -12.62 11.72
N ASN A 37 13.17 -13.08 12.56
CA ASN A 37 12.30 -12.19 13.35
C ASN A 37 13.08 -11.48 14.48
N ASP A 38 13.99 -12.16 15.16
CA ASP A 38 14.83 -11.58 16.21
C ASP A 38 15.85 -10.59 15.63
N ARG A 39 16.38 -10.82 14.42
CA ARG A 39 17.23 -9.87 13.69
C ARG A 39 16.44 -8.62 13.24
N ARG A 40 15.16 -8.77 12.89
CA ARG A 40 14.26 -7.63 12.58
C ARG A 40 13.88 -6.82 13.84
N ALA A 41 13.95 -7.40 15.02
CA ALA A 41 13.64 -6.75 16.29
C ALA A 41 14.82 -6.01 16.93
N ALA A 42 16.06 -6.43 16.62
CA ALA A 42 17.31 -5.80 17.08
C ALA A 42 18.02 -5.20 15.86
N GLY A 43 17.57 -4.01 15.38
CA GLY A 43 18.18 -3.34 14.24
C GLY A 43 19.67 -3.07 14.45
N GLU A 44 20.51 -3.60 13.57
CA GLU A 44 21.89 -3.15 13.46
C GLU A 44 21.92 -1.67 13.01
N PRO A 45 22.93 -0.87 13.42
CA PRO A 45 23.03 0.51 12.97
C PRO A 45 23.23 0.55 11.44
N GLY A 46 22.13 0.89 10.70
CA GLY A 46 22.11 0.95 9.23
C GLY A 46 21.00 0.13 8.57
N GLU A 47 20.32 -0.77 9.27
CA GLU A 47 19.18 -1.52 8.72
C GLU A 47 17.91 -0.66 8.75
N LYS A 48 17.33 -0.38 7.57
CA LYS A 48 16.06 0.35 7.44
C LYS A 48 14.94 -0.47 8.09
N ARG A 49 14.55 -0.09 9.31
CA ARG A 49 13.48 -0.78 10.04
C ARG A 49 12.15 -0.64 9.29
N LYS A 50 11.46 -1.76 9.05
CA LYS A 50 10.13 -1.81 8.43
C LYS A 50 9.10 -1.04 9.26
N VAL A 51 8.35 -0.15 8.63
CA VAL A 51 7.21 0.53 9.22
C VAL A 51 6.02 -0.43 9.28
N THR A 52 5.42 -0.54 10.45
CA THR A 52 4.25 -1.38 10.70
C THR A 52 3.09 -0.55 11.25
N THR A 53 1.89 -1.10 11.30
CA THR A 53 0.73 -0.43 11.92
C THR A 53 1.00 -0.07 13.38
N ALA A 54 1.74 -0.92 14.11
CA ALA A 54 2.15 -0.64 15.49
C ALA A 54 3.17 0.51 15.56
N GLU A 55 4.04 0.68 14.54
CA GLU A 55 4.96 1.81 14.49
C GLU A 55 4.23 3.11 14.24
N LEU A 56 3.25 3.14 13.34
CA LEU A 56 2.45 4.35 13.12
C LEU A 56 1.73 4.81 14.39
N LYS A 57 1.22 3.86 15.20
CA LYS A 57 0.64 4.19 16.51
C LYS A 57 1.68 4.81 17.44
N ARG A 58 2.89 4.24 17.53
CA ARG A 58 3.98 4.81 18.33
C ARG A 58 4.42 6.19 17.84
N MET A 59 4.43 6.43 16.52
CA MET A 59 4.71 7.76 15.96
C MET A 59 3.71 8.79 16.49
N LYS A 60 2.40 8.48 16.45
CA LYS A 60 1.38 9.34 17.06
C LYS A 60 1.64 9.58 18.54
N GLU A 61 1.92 8.54 19.33
CA GLU A 61 2.20 8.63 20.77
C GLU A 61 3.43 9.52 21.07
N ARG A 62 4.42 9.57 20.16
CA ARG A 62 5.60 10.43 20.26
C ARG A 62 5.41 11.82 19.65
N GLY A 63 4.26 12.10 19.01
CA GLY A 63 4.04 13.33 18.25
C GLY A 63 4.93 13.42 16.99
N GLU A 64 5.37 12.29 16.45
CA GLU A 64 6.19 12.20 15.23
C GLU A 64 5.28 12.16 13.99
N PRO A 65 5.36 13.15 13.08
CA PRO A 65 4.46 13.22 11.93
C PRO A 65 4.66 12.06 10.95
N ILE A 66 3.56 11.49 10.45
CA ILE A 66 3.55 10.41 9.47
C ILE A 66 3.52 11.01 8.06
N ALA A 67 4.48 10.62 7.23
CA ALA A 67 4.55 11.01 5.83
C ALA A 67 4.05 9.89 4.92
N ALA A 68 3.00 10.17 4.14
CA ALA A 68 2.40 9.20 3.23
C ALA A 68 2.26 9.78 1.82
N LEU A 69 2.42 8.93 0.80
CA LEU A 69 2.16 9.26 -0.61
C LEU A 69 1.52 8.06 -1.31
N THR A 70 0.82 8.34 -2.42
CA THR A 70 0.34 7.26 -3.28
C THR A 70 1.46 6.68 -4.15
N ALA A 71 1.38 5.39 -4.45
CA ALA A 71 2.26 4.72 -5.41
C ALA A 71 1.44 3.77 -6.29
N TYR A 72 1.89 3.56 -7.55
CA TYR A 72 1.12 2.74 -8.50
C TYR A 72 1.99 1.78 -9.30
N ASP A 73 3.32 1.84 -9.17
CA ASP A 73 4.26 0.95 -9.81
C ASP A 73 5.52 0.72 -8.96
N HIS A 74 6.29 -0.28 -9.35
CA HIS A 74 7.50 -0.71 -8.65
C HIS A 74 8.58 0.38 -8.57
N THR A 75 8.83 1.10 -9.67
CA THR A 75 9.91 2.11 -9.73
C THR A 75 9.58 3.29 -8.83
N MET A 76 8.34 3.79 -8.91
CA MET A 76 7.88 4.86 -8.03
C MET A 76 7.90 4.43 -6.56
N ALA A 77 7.46 3.20 -6.25
CA ALA A 77 7.50 2.66 -4.89
C ALA A 77 8.92 2.65 -4.32
N ARG A 78 9.91 2.21 -5.09
CA ARG A 78 11.32 2.23 -4.69
C ARG A 78 11.83 3.64 -4.39
N LEU A 79 11.53 4.61 -5.26
CA LEU A 79 11.95 6.00 -5.06
C LEU A 79 11.33 6.61 -3.80
N LEU A 80 10.04 6.33 -3.55
CA LEU A 80 9.34 6.79 -2.36
C LEU A 80 9.88 6.12 -1.08
N ASP A 81 10.16 4.83 -1.13
CA ASP A 81 10.73 4.08 -0.01
C ASP A 81 12.15 4.56 0.32
N GLU A 82 12.96 4.81 -0.70
CA GLU A 82 14.31 5.40 -0.56
C GLU A 82 14.26 6.82 0.02
N ALA A 83 13.24 7.61 -0.36
CA ALA A 83 13.00 8.95 0.20
C ALA A 83 12.56 8.93 1.67
N GLY A 84 12.21 7.75 2.24
CA GLY A 84 11.89 7.59 3.65
C GLY A 84 10.42 7.79 3.99
N LEU A 85 9.49 7.61 3.04
CA LEU A 85 8.05 7.64 3.32
C LEU A 85 7.66 6.53 4.30
N ASP A 86 6.72 6.83 5.20
CA ASP A 86 6.26 5.86 6.20
C ASP A 86 5.15 4.96 5.66
N VAL A 87 4.30 5.51 4.77
CA VAL A 87 3.17 4.78 4.16
C VAL A 87 3.16 5.01 2.66
N LEU A 88 3.04 3.94 1.89
CA LEU A 88 2.72 3.95 0.47
C LEU A 88 1.28 3.45 0.28
N LEU A 89 0.41 4.32 -0.23
CA LEU A 89 -0.96 3.98 -0.53
C LEU A 89 -1.12 3.63 -2.01
N VAL A 90 -1.55 2.41 -2.30
CA VAL A 90 -2.03 2.06 -3.64
C VAL A 90 -3.49 2.49 -3.72
N GLY A 91 -3.70 3.76 -4.08
CA GLY A 91 -5.01 4.39 -4.10
C GLY A 91 -5.81 4.05 -5.36
N ASP A 92 -7.15 3.99 -5.24
CA ASP A 92 -8.05 3.89 -6.38
C ASP A 92 -8.01 5.14 -7.28
N SER A 93 -7.38 6.22 -6.82
CA SER A 93 -6.95 7.38 -7.62
C SER A 93 -6.08 7.00 -8.84
N VAL A 94 -5.52 5.78 -8.88
CA VAL A 94 -4.88 5.19 -10.07
C VAL A 94 -5.79 5.30 -11.31
N ALA A 95 -7.11 5.15 -11.14
CA ALA A 95 -8.08 5.34 -12.21
C ALA A 95 -7.94 6.72 -12.88
N MET A 96 -7.73 7.76 -12.09
CA MET A 96 -7.65 9.14 -12.59
C MET A 96 -6.25 9.48 -13.13
N VAL A 97 -5.21 9.21 -12.33
CA VAL A 97 -3.85 9.73 -12.63
C VAL A 97 -3.02 8.81 -13.52
N VAL A 98 -3.37 7.54 -13.63
CA VAL A 98 -2.67 6.55 -14.47
C VAL A 98 -3.56 6.12 -15.64
N GLN A 99 -4.83 5.74 -15.37
CA GLN A 99 -5.73 5.24 -16.41
C GLN A 99 -6.47 6.35 -17.16
N GLY A 100 -6.39 7.62 -16.72
CA GLY A 100 -6.99 8.78 -17.39
C GLY A 100 -8.51 8.87 -17.27
N ARG A 101 -9.13 8.16 -16.32
CA ARG A 101 -10.58 8.17 -16.07
C ARG A 101 -10.99 9.42 -15.31
N GLU A 102 -12.29 9.75 -15.31
CA GLU A 102 -12.81 10.94 -14.65
C GLU A 102 -13.00 10.77 -13.14
N THR A 103 -13.25 9.53 -12.68
CA THR A 103 -13.49 9.21 -11.26
C THR A 103 -12.75 7.92 -10.87
N THR A 104 -12.67 7.67 -9.57
CA THR A 104 -12.08 6.44 -9.02
C THR A 104 -13.01 5.22 -9.13
N VAL A 105 -14.31 5.44 -9.33
CA VAL A 105 -15.38 4.43 -9.20
C VAL A 105 -15.23 3.26 -10.16
N SER A 106 -14.58 3.47 -11.30
CA SER A 106 -14.50 2.47 -12.38
C SER A 106 -13.31 1.53 -12.29
N VAL A 107 -12.40 1.70 -11.34
CA VAL A 107 -11.25 0.78 -11.17
C VAL A 107 -11.73 -0.55 -10.61
N THR A 108 -11.23 -1.66 -11.19
CA THR A 108 -11.63 -3.01 -10.77
C THR A 108 -10.69 -3.56 -9.69
N MET A 109 -11.14 -4.62 -9.02
CA MET A 109 -10.31 -5.33 -8.03
C MET A 109 -9.04 -5.91 -8.66
N GLU A 110 -9.12 -6.44 -9.87
CA GLU A 110 -7.99 -7.00 -10.63
C GLU A 110 -6.95 -5.93 -10.96
N GLN A 111 -7.40 -4.74 -11.33
CA GLN A 111 -6.51 -3.61 -11.59
C GLN A 111 -5.82 -3.15 -10.29
N MET A 112 -6.55 -3.08 -9.19
CA MET A 112 -5.97 -2.75 -7.89
C MET A 112 -4.95 -3.79 -7.43
N LEU A 113 -5.24 -5.08 -7.58
CA LEU A 113 -4.30 -6.17 -7.29
C LEU A 113 -3.01 -6.06 -8.11
N TYR A 114 -3.14 -5.76 -9.41
CA TYR A 114 -1.98 -5.57 -10.29
C TYR A 114 -1.07 -4.45 -9.80
N HIS A 115 -1.62 -3.26 -9.58
CA HIS A 115 -0.85 -2.11 -9.10
C HIS A 115 -0.29 -2.33 -7.70
N ALA A 116 -1.08 -2.92 -6.81
CA ALA A 116 -0.67 -3.23 -5.45
C ALA A 116 0.51 -4.21 -5.39
N GLY A 117 0.50 -5.24 -6.23
CA GLY A 117 1.61 -6.19 -6.35
C GLY A 117 2.92 -5.54 -6.80
N LEU A 118 2.85 -4.60 -7.73
CA LEU A 118 4.02 -3.85 -8.18
C LEU A 118 4.60 -2.97 -7.07
N VAL A 119 3.73 -2.28 -6.31
CA VAL A 119 4.16 -1.41 -5.20
C VAL A 119 4.73 -2.23 -4.05
N ALA A 120 4.07 -3.32 -3.67
CA ALA A 120 4.54 -4.21 -2.60
C ALA A 120 5.92 -4.82 -2.93
N ALA A 121 6.18 -5.16 -4.19
CA ALA A 121 7.48 -5.64 -4.64
C ALA A 121 8.59 -4.57 -4.63
N GLY A 122 8.22 -3.28 -4.66
CA GLY A 122 9.17 -2.16 -4.69
C GLY A 122 9.46 -1.53 -3.32
N ALA A 123 8.65 -1.81 -2.29
CA ALA A 123 8.76 -1.22 -0.96
C ALA A 123 9.42 -2.18 0.03
N GLU A 124 10.53 -1.75 0.65
CA GLU A 124 11.25 -2.51 1.68
C GLU A 124 10.89 -2.03 3.10
N ARG A 125 10.85 -0.70 3.30
CA ARG A 125 10.64 -0.05 4.60
C ARG A 125 9.20 0.39 4.82
N ALA A 126 8.60 1.12 3.89
CA ALA A 126 7.29 1.75 4.05
C ALA A 126 6.17 0.71 4.20
N LEU A 127 5.16 1.02 5.05
CA LEU A 127 3.94 0.23 5.13
C LEU A 127 3.14 0.38 3.82
N VAL A 128 2.84 -0.72 3.15
CA VAL A 128 2.04 -0.71 1.92
C VAL A 128 0.58 -0.98 2.25
N VAL A 129 -0.27 -0.01 1.90
CA VAL A 129 -1.73 -0.07 2.07
C VAL A 129 -2.40 -0.09 0.70
N GLY A 130 -3.33 -1.00 0.46
CA GLY A 130 -4.09 -1.07 -0.80
C GLY A 130 -5.55 -0.69 -0.62
N ASP A 131 -6.08 0.18 -1.49
CA ASP A 131 -7.51 0.49 -1.49
C ASP A 131 -8.34 -0.70 -1.96
N LEU A 132 -9.41 -1.00 -1.23
CA LEU A 132 -10.50 -1.79 -1.77
C LEU A 132 -11.34 -0.89 -2.68
N PRO A 133 -11.45 -1.19 -3.99
CA PRO A 133 -12.17 -0.34 -4.92
C PRO A 133 -13.68 -0.35 -4.67
N PHE A 134 -14.39 0.63 -5.22
CA PHE A 134 -15.85 0.74 -5.12
C PHE A 134 -16.55 -0.57 -5.48
N MET A 135 -17.55 -0.97 -4.70
CA MET A 135 -18.32 -2.21 -4.78
C MET A 135 -17.57 -3.50 -4.47
N SER A 136 -16.32 -3.44 -4.03
CA SER A 136 -15.57 -4.64 -3.61
C SER A 136 -15.73 -4.97 -2.11
N TYR A 137 -16.35 -4.08 -1.33
CA TYR A 137 -16.55 -4.26 0.12
C TYR A 137 -17.92 -3.78 0.63
N GLN A 138 -18.72 -3.10 -0.22
CA GLN A 138 -20.02 -2.56 0.16
C GLN A 138 -21.17 -3.57 0.02
N VAL A 139 -20.98 -4.61 -0.79
CA VAL A 139 -22.05 -5.60 -1.07
C VAL A 139 -22.41 -6.40 0.18
N ASN A 140 -21.40 -7.01 0.81
CA ASN A 140 -21.52 -7.72 2.09
C ASN A 140 -20.11 -7.96 2.71
N ALA A 141 -20.11 -8.32 3.99
CA ALA A 141 -18.86 -8.51 4.73
C ALA A 141 -18.01 -9.71 4.26
N ASP A 142 -18.61 -10.76 3.73
CA ASP A 142 -17.88 -11.93 3.24
C ASP A 142 -17.16 -11.65 1.92
N GLU A 143 -17.77 -10.87 1.02
CA GLU A 143 -17.11 -10.41 -0.19
C GLU A 143 -15.97 -9.45 0.13
N ALA A 144 -16.20 -8.51 1.05
CA ALA A 144 -15.17 -7.60 1.55
C ALA A 144 -13.97 -8.37 2.13
N LEU A 145 -14.24 -9.40 2.94
CA LEU A 145 -13.20 -10.26 3.53
C LEU A 145 -12.40 -11.01 2.46
N ARG A 146 -13.08 -11.57 1.43
CA ARG A 146 -12.38 -12.23 0.31
C ARG A 146 -11.47 -11.25 -0.44
N ASN A 147 -11.97 -10.06 -0.75
CA ASN A 147 -11.22 -9.04 -1.48
C ASN A 147 -10.05 -8.49 -0.65
N ALA A 148 -10.23 -8.25 0.65
CA ALA A 148 -9.14 -7.91 1.56
C ALA A 148 -8.09 -9.03 1.64
N GLY A 149 -8.54 -10.28 1.72
CA GLY A 149 -7.67 -11.47 1.69
C GLY A 149 -6.87 -11.59 0.39
N ARG A 150 -7.48 -11.27 -0.75
CA ARG A 150 -6.80 -11.22 -2.07
C ARG A 150 -5.72 -10.14 -2.08
N MET A 151 -6.01 -8.94 -1.59
CA MET A 151 -5.03 -7.85 -1.51
C MET A 151 -3.79 -8.27 -0.70
N VAL A 152 -3.98 -8.94 0.43
CA VAL A 152 -2.86 -9.40 1.26
C VAL A 152 -2.13 -10.59 0.63
N LYS A 153 -2.86 -11.59 0.12
CA LYS A 153 -2.27 -12.85 -0.34
C LYS A 153 -1.71 -12.80 -1.75
N GLU A 154 -2.40 -12.13 -2.68
CA GLU A 154 -2.04 -12.09 -4.10
C GLU A 154 -1.14 -10.89 -4.39
N ALA A 155 -1.46 -9.71 -3.82
CA ALA A 155 -0.70 -8.49 -4.07
C ALA A 155 0.40 -8.22 -3.03
N GLY A 156 0.36 -8.86 -1.85
CA GLY A 156 1.39 -8.71 -0.81
C GLY A 156 1.33 -7.40 -0.04
N VAL A 157 0.19 -6.67 -0.06
CA VAL A 157 0.02 -5.49 0.80
C VAL A 157 -0.13 -5.90 2.26
N GLU A 158 0.18 -4.99 3.17
CA GLU A 158 0.17 -5.26 4.61
C GLU A 158 -1.09 -4.77 5.32
N ALA A 159 -1.88 -3.93 4.63
CA ALA A 159 -3.15 -3.41 5.11
C ALA A 159 -4.05 -3.02 3.93
N VAL A 160 -5.35 -2.89 4.19
CA VAL A 160 -6.31 -2.39 3.20
C VAL A 160 -6.94 -1.08 3.66
N LYS A 161 -7.41 -0.23 2.70
CA LYS A 161 -8.19 0.96 3.02
C LYS A 161 -9.62 0.84 2.49
N VAL A 162 -10.58 1.38 3.24
CA VAL A 162 -12.00 1.45 2.90
C VAL A 162 -12.56 2.83 3.20
N GLU A 163 -13.57 3.24 2.47
CA GLU A 163 -14.25 4.53 2.60
C GLU A 163 -15.65 4.35 3.20
N GLY A 164 -16.01 5.22 4.13
CA GLY A 164 -17.31 5.27 4.80
C GLY A 164 -17.18 5.21 6.32
N GLY A 165 -18.28 5.55 7.00
CA GLY A 165 -18.37 5.63 8.46
C GLY A 165 -19.13 4.44 9.07
N GLU A 166 -20.04 4.75 9.99
CA GLU A 166 -20.82 3.78 10.75
C GLU A 166 -21.42 2.63 9.90
N PRO A 167 -21.98 2.84 8.69
CA PRO A 167 -22.58 1.76 7.89
C PRO A 167 -21.61 0.65 7.51
N ILE A 168 -20.29 0.90 7.43
CA ILE A 168 -19.30 -0.12 7.08
C ILE A 168 -18.59 -0.73 8.28
N CYS A 169 -18.88 -0.30 9.51
CA CYS A 169 -18.15 -0.77 10.71
C CYS A 169 -18.25 -2.29 10.92
N ALA A 170 -19.38 -2.90 10.59
CA ALA A 170 -19.53 -4.37 10.66
C ALA A 170 -18.58 -5.08 9.69
N THR A 171 -18.44 -4.57 8.47
CA THR A 171 -17.50 -5.05 7.46
C THR A 171 -16.05 -4.86 7.92
N VAL A 172 -15.71 -3.69 8.44
CA VAL A 172 -14.38 -3.38 9.00
C VAL A 172 -14.03 -4.39 10.11
N ARG A 173 -14.92 -4.58 11.08
CA ARG A 173 -14.71 -5.52 12.19
C ARG A 173 -14.46 -6.94 11.67
N ARG A 174 -15.25 -7.39 10.70
CA ARG A 174 -15.11 -8.71 10.09
C ARG A 174 -13.74 -8.93 9.42
N ILE A 175 -13.17 -7.89 8.81
CA ILE A 175 -11.83 -7.92 8.20
C ILE A 175 -10.73 -7.90 9.29
N VAL A 176 -10.90 -7.05 10.30
CA VAL A 176 -9.93 -6.92 11.41
C VAL A 176 -9.86 -8.20 12.24
N ASP A 177 -10.99 -8.84 12.51
CA ASP A 177 -11.07 -10.06 13.34
C ASP A 177 -10.27 -11.25 12.76
N VAL A 178 -10.03 -11.28 11.46
CA VAL A 178 -9.16 -12.30 10.85
C VAL A 178 -7.68 -11.90 10.77
N GLY A 179 -7.33 -10.73 11.32
CA GLY A 179 -5.95 -10.25 11.39
C GLY A 179 -5.50 -9.39 10.21
N ILE A 180 -6.41 -8.89 9.36
CA ILE A 180 -6.07 -7.95 8.28
C ILE A 180 -6.26 -6.51 8.80
N PRO A 181 -5.19 -5.69 8.86
CA PRO A 181 -5.32 -4.30 9.30
C PRO A 181 -6.12 -3.46 8.30
N VAL A 182 -7.01 -2.61 8.81
CA VAL A 182 -7.86 -1.72 8.01
C VAL A 182 -7.57 -0.27 8.31
N MET A 183 -7.37 0.55 7.29
CA MET A 183 -7.35 2.00 7.34
C MET A 183 -8.73 2.52 6.94
N GLY A 184 -9.34 3.39 7.75
CA GLY A 184 -10.60 4.05 7.42
C GLY A 184 -10.36 5.32 6.58
N HIS A 185 -11.41 5.80 5.89
CA HIS A 185 -11.36 7.07 5.17
C HIS A 185 -12.71 7.80 5.27
N LEU A 186 -12.68 9.03 5.76
CA LEU A 186 -13.83 9.89 5.99
C LEU A 186 -13.63 11.30 5.40
N GLY A 187 -14.72 12.07 5.38
CA GLY A 187 -14.79 13.39 4.77
C GLY A 187 -15.23 13.31 3.32
N LEU A 188 -14.47 13.89 2.40
CA LEU A 188 -14.69 13.68 0.97
C LEU A 188 -14.14 12.29 0.62
N THR A 189 -15.02 11.35 0.37
CA THR A 189 -14.68 10.01 -0.09
C THR A 189 -14.90 9.91 -1.60
N PRO A 190 -13.85 9.75 -2.43
CA PRO A 190 -13.98 9.74 -3.89
C PRO A 190 -14.92 8.68 -4.44
N GLN A 191 -15.05 7.54 -3.77
CA GLN A 191 -15.99 6.48 -4.14
C GLN A 191 -17.46 6.93 -3.99
N SER A 192 -17.73 7.93 -3.16
CA SER A 192 -19.07 8.50 -2.96
C SER A 192 -19.34 9.73 -3.83
N ILE A 193 -18.52 10.01 -4.85
CA ILE A 193 -18.62 11.25 -5.65
C ILE A 193 -19.99 11.47 -6.30
N HIS A 194 -20.64 10.40 -6.75
CA HIS A 194 -21.98 10.49 -7.32
C HIS A 194 -23.07 10.83 -6.28
N LYS A 195 -22.88 10.41 -5.02
CA LYS A 195 -23.75 10.80 -3.89
C LYS A 195 -23.54 12.28 -3.53
N PHE A 196 -22.31 12.74 -3.53
CA PHE A 196 -21.98 14.13 -3.18
C PHE A 196 -22.27 15.11 -4.32
N GLY A 197 -22.15 14.68 -5.57
CA GLY A 197 -22.33 15.51 -6.76
C GLY A 197 -21.27 16.59 -6.94
N THR A 198 -20.28 16.67 -6.05
CA THR A 198 -19.28 17.73 -6.01
C THR A 198 -18.03 17.33 -5.22
N TYR A 199 -16.90 17.96 -5.56
CA TYR A 199 -15.65 17.86 -4.79
C TYR A 199 -15.50 19.00 -3.75
N GLN A 200 -16.57 19.56 -3.22
CA GLN A 200 -16.51 20.61 -2.20
C GLN A 200 -16.04 20.06 -0.84
N VAL A 201 -15.62 20.98 0.05
CA VAL A 201 -15.26 20.66 1.44
C VAL A 201 -16.47 20.05 2.14
N ARG A 202 -16.26 18.95 2.87
CA ARG A 202 -17.29 18.24 3.63
C ARG A 202 -17.30 18.68 5.08
N ALA A 203 -18.39 18.35 5.78
CA ALA A 203 -18.56 18.62 7.22
C ALA A 203 -18.38 20.11 7.57
N THR A 204 -18.88 21.01 6.72
CA THR A 204 -18.97 22.45 7.00
C THR A 204 -20.20 22.79 7.83
N GLU A 205 -21.27 22.00 7.69
CA GLU A 205 -22.50 22.17 8.47
C GLU A 205 -22.44 21.36 9.77
N PRO A 206 -23.04 21.86 10.87
CA PRO A 206 -22.95 21.22 12.18
C PRO A 206 -23.37 19.76 12.21
N GLU A 207 -24.47 19.41 11.53
CA GLU A 207 -25.00 18.05 11.48
C GLU A 207 -24.04 17.07 10.80
N GLU A 208 -23.39 17.50 9.70
CA GLU A 208 -22.40 16.70 9.01
C GLU A 208 -21.11 16.60 9.83
N ALA A 209 -20.71 17.66 10.52
CA ALA A 209 -19.56 17.64 11.43
C ALA A 209 -19.77 16.67 12.59
N ASP A 210 -20.97 16.67 13.19
CA ASP A 210 -21.32 15.74 14.26
C ASP A 210 -21.38 14.29 13.78
N GLN A 211 -21.89 14.06 12.57
CA GLN A 211 -21.85 12.73 11.96
C GLN A 211 -20.41 12.27 11.73
N LEU A 212 -19.54 13.15 11.23
CA LEU A 212 -18.13 12.84 11.01
C LEU A 212 -17.42 12.44 12.32
N ARG A 213 -17.71 13.12 13.44
CA ARG A 213 -17.19 12.76 14.78
C ARG A 213 -17.63 11.36 15.20
N ARG A 214 -18.92 11.06 15.02
CA ARG A 214 -19.49 9.73 15.34
C ARG A 214 -18.86 8.65 14.47
N ASP A 215 -18.77 8.88 13.15
CA ASP A 215 -18.18 7.95 12.20
C ASP A 215 -16.72 7.65 12.52
N ALA A 216 -15.93 8.68 12.87
CA ALA A 216 -14.52 8.53 13.23
C ALA A 216 -14.34 7.65 14.47
N ARG A 217 -15.17 7.84 15.48
CA ARG A 217 -15.16 7.03 16.70
C ARG A 217 -15.62 5.60 16.42
N ALA A 218 -16.71 5.45 15.67
CA ALA A 218 -17.25 4.12 15.30
C ALA A 218 -16.24 3.28 14.51
N LEU A 219 -15.47 3.89 13.60
CA LEU A 219 -14.39 3.21 12.87
C LEU A 219 -13.25 2.80 13.81
N GLN A 220 -12.83 3.67 14.74
CA GLN A 220 -11.85 3.29 15.75
C GLN A 220 -12.33 2.09 16.57
N ASP A 221 -13.58 2.11 17.03
CA ASP A 221 -14.20 1.04 17.83
C ASP A 221 -14.38 -0.25 16.99
N ALA A 222 -14.48 -0.14 15.66
CA ALA A 222 -14.47 -1.26 14.75
C ALA A 222 -13.06 -1.83 14.51
N GLY A 223 -11.99 -1.17 15.01
CA GLY A 223 -10.63 -1.68 15.01
C GLY A 223 -9.75 -1.19 13.86
N VAL A 224 -10.07 -0.07 13.19
CA VAL A 224 -9.14 0.51 12.22
C VAL A 224 -7.82 0.89 12.90
N PHE A 225 -6.69 0.69 12.21
CA PHE A 225 -5.38 1.06 12.76
C PHE A 225 -5.01 2.52 12.48
N ALA A 226 -5.63 3.16 11.50
CA ALA A 226 -5.46 4.56 11.12
C ALA A 226 -6.71 5.08 10.40
N LEU A 227 -6.84 6.41 10.33
CA LEU A 227 -7.95 7.08 9.65
C LEU A 227 -7.43 8.16 8.72
N VAL A 228 -7.90 8.18 7.47
CA VAL A 228 -7.70 9.31 6.55
C VAL A 228 -8.86 10.28 6.71
N LEU A 229 -8.56 11.58 6.82
CA LEU A 229 -9.54 12.68 6.76
C LEU A 229 -9.27 13.51 5.52
N GLU A 230 -10.23 13.52 4.57
CA GLU A 230 -10.07 14.26 3.33
C GLU A 230 -11.01 15.46 3.25
N LYS A 231 -10.42 16.61 2.94
CA LYS A 231 -11.11 17.84 2.52
C LYS A 231 -12.27 18.25 3.44
N ILE A 232 -11.92 18.40 4.73
CA ILE A 232 -12.78 18.89 5.80
C ILE A 232 -12.17 20.13 6.47
N PRO A 233 -12.92 20.89 7.29
CA PRO A 233 -12.36 22.02 8.03
C PRO A 233 -11.19 21.61 8.93
N ALA A 234 -10.10 22.39 8.90
CA ALA A 234 -8.85 22.07 9.61
C ALA A 234 -9.05 21.97 11.15
N THR A 235 -9.90 22.80 11.72
CA THR A 235 -10.23 22.78 13.15
C THR A 235 -10.94 21.48 13.55
N LEU A 236 -11.88 21.00 12.72
CA LEU A 236 -12.60 19.76 12.94
C LEU A 236 -11.64 18.55 12.80
N ALA A 237 -10.74 18.57 11.81
CA ALA A 237 -9.75 17.52 11.64
C ALA A 237 -8.81 17.43 12.84
N GLN A 238 -8.34 18.55 13.36
CA GLN A 238 -7.50 18.62 14.55
C GLN A 238 -8.23 18.07 15.79
N GLU A 239 -9.49 18.45 15.98
CA GLU A 239 -10.33 17.95 17.07
C GLU A 239 -10.49 16.44 17.02
N ILE A 240 -10.85 15.89 15.85
CA ILE A 240 -10.99 14.44 15.64
C ILE A 240 -9.66 13.73 15.87
N SER A 241 -8.55 14.26 15.32
CA SER A 241 -7.23 13.67 15.51
C SER A 241 -6.84 13.60 16.98
N ALA A 242 -7.09 14.66 17.76
CA ALA A 242 -6.81 14.68 19.20
C ALA A 242 -7.70 13.73 20.00
N SER A 243 -8.92 13.43 19.52
CA SER A 243 -9.89 12.60 20.23
C SER A 243 -9.72 11.08 20.02
N LEU A 244 -8.96 10.68 19.01
CA LEU A 244 -8.75 9.28 18.64
C LEU A 244 -7.40 8.75 19.13
N ALA A 245 -7.35 7.48 19.50
CA ALA A 245 -6.11 6.78 19.85
C ALA A 245 -5.34 6.29 18.61
N VAL A 246 -6.01 6.16 17.47
CA VAL A 246 -5.39 5.74 16.20
C VAL A 246 -4.82 6.95 15.43
N PRO A 247 -3.76 6.78 14.63
CA PRO A 247 -3.23 7.84 13.79
C PRO A 247 -4.27 8.38 12.80
N VAL A 248 -4.32 9.71 12.66
CA VAL A 248 -5.13 10.41 11.67
C VAL A 248 -4.25 11.06 10.64
N ILE A 249 -4.47 10.74 9.36
CA ILE A 249 -3.70 11.23 8.22
C ILE A 249 -4.57 12.17 7.41
N GLY A 250 -4.15 13.43 7.26
CA GLY A 250 -4.91 14.46 6.57
C GLY A 250 -4.57 14.59 5.10
N ILE A 251 -5.57 14.88 4.28
CA ILE A 251 -5.42 15.39 2.91
C ILE A 251 -6.41 16.52 2.69
N GLY A 252 -5.91 17.75 2.55
CA GLY A 252 -6.78 18.92 2.50
C GLY A 252 -7.60 19.14 3.79
N ALA A 253 -7.08 18.67 4.93
CA ALA A 253 -7.71 18.73 6.25
C ALA A 253 -6.90 19.57 7.27
N GLY A 254 -5.95 20.38 6.80
CA GLY A 254 -5.08 21.20 7.64
C GLY A 254 -3.92 20.43 8.26
N ALA A 255 -3.09 21.14 9.04
CA ALA A 255 -1.84 20.61 9.63
C ALA A 255 -2.04 19.93 10.99
N GLY A 256 -3.24 19.92 11.55
CA GLY A 256 -3.53 19.40 12.90
C GLY A 256 -3.76 17.89 12.99
N CYS A 257 -3.50 17.13 11.91
CA CYS A 257 -3.51 15.67 11.89
C CYS A 257 -2.14 15.10 12.27
N ASP A 258 -2.09 13.82 12.62
CA ASP A 258 -0.85 13.12 13.00
C ASP A 258 0.06 12.84 11.77
N GLY A 259 -0.46 12.95 10.57
CA GLY A 259 0.29 12.80 9.32
C GLY A 259 -0.41 13.47 8.14
N GLN A 260 0.24 13.41 6.97
CA GLN A 260 -0.27 13.98 5.73
C GLN A 260 -0.07 13.01 4.57
N ILE A 261 -1.03 12.98 3.65
CA ILE A 261 -0.94 12.23 2.39
C ILE A 261 -1.24 13.14 1.20
N LEU A 262 -0.57 12.90 0.09
CA LEU A 262 -0.89 13.49 -1.21
C LEU A 262 -0.85 12.41 -2.31
N VAL A 263 -1.53 12.69 -3.40
CA VAL A 263 -1.35 11.93 -4.64
C VAL A 263 0.00 12.33 -5.25
N THR A 264 0.88 11.38 -5.45
CA THR A 264 2.26 11.61 -5.92
C THR A 264 2.31 12.33 -7.26
N HIS A 265 1.43 11.96 -8.19
CA HIS A 265 1.35 12.62 -9.50
C HIS A 265 0.97 14.10 -9.40
N ASP A 266 0.14 14.46 -8.42
CA ASP A 266 -0.26 15.85 -8.18
C ASP A 266 0.91 16.65 -7.59
N MET A 267 1.59 16.13 -6.57
CA MET A 267 2.70 16.83 -5.92
C MET A 267 3.94 16.98 -6.82
N LEU A 268 4.15 16.03 -7.74
CA LEU A 268 5.25 16.09 -8.71
C LEU A 268 4.90 16.90 -9.98
N GLY A 269 3.64 17.35 -10.12
CA GLY A 269 3.20 18.11 -11.29
C GLY A 269 3.20 17.29 -12.59
N ILE A 270 3.02 15.95 -12.49
CA ILE A 270 2.86 15.08 -13.65
C ILE A 270 1.41 15.13 -14.15
N TYR A 271 0.44 15.13 -13.22
CA TYR A 271 -0.98 15.24 -13.54
C TYR A 271 -1.40 16.71 -13.58
N ASN A 272 -1.87 17.20 -14.75
CA ASN A 272 -2.14 18.63 -14.99
C ASN A 272 -3.62 18.95 -15.26
N ARG A 273 -4.54 17.96 -15.27
CA ARG A 273 -5.96 18.20 -15.58
C ARG A 273 -6.67 19.00 -14.50
N PHE A 274 -6.29 18.79 -13.23
CA PHE A 274 -6.90 19.48 -12.09
C PHE A 274 -5.86 19.67 -10.99
N ARG A 275 -5.91 20.82 -10.28
CA ARG A 275 -5.04 21.11 -9.14
C ARG A 275 -5.89 21.54 -7.96
N PRO A 276 -6.14 20.69 -6.97
CA PRO A 276 -6.80 21.07 -5.73
C PRO A 276 -6.00 22.15 -4.98
N ARG A 277 -6.69 23.06 -4.28
CA ARG A 277 -6.06 24.13 -3.50
C ARG A 277 -5.06 23.61 -2.45
N PHE A 278 -5.31 22.44 -1.88
CA PHE A 278 -4.47 21.84 -0.85
C PHE A 278 -3.20 21.17 -1.40
N VAL A 279 -3.08 21.00 -2.71
CA VAL A 279 -1.89 20.39 -3.33
C VAL A 279 -0.77 21.40 -3.44
N ARG A 280 0.29 21.20 -2.66
CA ARG A 280 1.59 21.83 -2.90
C ARG A 280 2.35 21.02 -3.93
N ARG A 281 2.78 21.67 -5.01
CA ARG A 281 3.71 21.07 -5.97
C ARG A 281 5.14 21.23 -5.48
N TYR A 282 5.86 20.14 -5.36
CA TYR A 282 7.28 20.09 -4.98
C TYR A 282 8.18 20.03 -6.22
N ALA A 283 7.62 19.69 -7.39
CA ALA A 283 8.28 19.66 -8.68
C ALA A 283 7.29 19.95 -9.81
N GLN A 284 7.80 20.15 -11.03
CA GLN A 284 7.06 20.30 -12.28
C GLN A 284 7.53 19.24 -13.29
N LEU A 285 7.50 17.98 -12.88
CA LEU A 285 8.10 16.91 -13.69
C LEU A 285 7.40 16.72 -15.04
N GLY A 286 6.11 17.02 -15.16
CA GLY A 286 5.42 16.96 -16.44
C GLY A 286 6.07 17.86 -17.51
N GLU A 287 6.46 19.08 -17.15
CA GLU A 287 7.16 20.01 -18.06
C GLU A 287 8.58 19.53 -18.41
N VAL A 288 9.31 19.04 -17.40
CA VAL A 288 10.66 18.50 -17.58
C VAL A 288 10.64 17.28 -18.51
N MET A 289 9.68 16.37 -18.32
CA MET A 289 9.51 15.17 -19.13
C MET A 289 9.18 15.53 -20.60
N VAL A 290 8.26 16.47 -20.81
CA VAL A 290 7.92 16.95 -22.18
C VAL A 290 9.15 17.56 -22.84
N GLY A 291 9.92 18.38 -22.14
CA GLY A 291 11.16 18.95 -22.66
C GLY A 291 12.20 17.89 -23.06
N ALA A 292 12.39 16.87 -22.20
CA ALA A 292 13.29 15.75 -22.50
C ALA A 292 12.83 14.97 -23.74
N PHE A 293 11.54 14.68 -23.88
CA PHE A 293 10.99 14.02 -25.06
C PHE A 293 11.16 14.83 -26.33
N GLN A 294 10.99 16.16 -26.27
CA GLN A 294 11.22 17.07 -27.40
C GLN A 294 12.69 17.10 -27.83
N HIS A 295 13.63 17.08 -26.89
CA HIS A 295 15.07 16.97 -27.21
C HIS A 295 15.37 15.65 -27.89
N PHE A 296 14.90 14.52 -27.36
CA PHE A 296 15.06 13.21 -27.99
C PHE A 296 14.49 13.18 -29.43
N VAL A 297 13.27 13.69 -29.62
CA VAL A 297 12.65 13.79 -30.97
C VAL A 297 13.53 14.62 -31.91
N THR A 298 14.09 15.73 -31.42
CA THR A 298 14.95 16.61 -32.23
C THR A 298 16.24 15.90 -32.63
N ASP A 299 16.87 15.18 -31.69
CA ASP A 299 18.13 14.46 -31.95
C ASP A 299 17.94 13.30 -32.94
N VAL A 300 16.87 12.52 -32.79
CA VAL A 300 16.53 11.45 -33.74
C VAL A 300 16.27 12.00 -35.15
N LYS A 301 15.44 13.06 -35.26
CA LYS A 301 15.11 13.66 -36.56
C LYS A 301 16.31 14.29 -37.24
N ALA A 302 17.26 14.82 -36.46
CA ALA A 302 18.50 15.37 -36.96
C ALA A 302 19.62 14.34 -37.15
N ARG A 303 19.35 13.04 -36.89
CA ARG A 303 20.33 11.94 -36.93
C ARG A 303 21.54 12.18 -36.00
N ARG A 304 21.33 12.84 -34.87
CA ARG A 304 22.33 13.03 -33.82
C ARG A 304 22.31 11.93 -32.77
N PHE A 305 21.20 11.18 -32.69
CA PHE A 305 21.03 10.00 -31.84
C PHE A 305 20.67 8.78 -32.72
N PRO A 306 21.32 7.59 -32.53
CA PRO A 306 22.50 7.39 -31.67
C PRO A 306 23.76 7.99 -32.28
N SER A 307 24.72 8.38 -31.42
CA SER A 307 26.09 8.72 -31.83
C SER A 307 26.93 7.45 -32.01
N ALA A 308 28.18 7.59 -32.52
CA ALA A 308 29.10 6.47 -32.63
C ALA A 308 29.40 5.79 -31.26
N ALA A 309 29.37 6.58 -30.17
CA ALA A 309 29.58 6.06 -28.81
C ALA A 309 28.39 5.25 -28.26
N GLU A 310 27.21 5.39 -28.85
CA GLU A 310 25.95 4.73 -28.48
C GLU A 310 25.57 3.60 -29.46
N SER A 311 26.49 3.26 -30.39
CA SER A 311 26.30 2.22 -31.44
C SER A 311 27.24 1.05 -31.22
N TYR A 312 26.80 -0.16 -31.54
CA TYR A 312 27.56 -1.40 -31.43
C TYR A 312 28.12 -1.86 -32.80
#